data_a04fbe8163fe613f3c624b024bc39922
#
_entry.id   a04fbe8163fe613f3c624b024bc39922
#
_cell.length_a   1.000
_cell.length_b   1.000
_cell.length_c   1.000
_cell.angle_alpha   90.00
_cell.angle_beta   90.00
_cell.angle_gamma   90.00
#
_symmetry.space_group_name_H-M   'P 1'
#
loop_
_entity.id
_entity.type
_entity.pdbx_description
1 polymer ?
#
loop_
_entity_poly.entity_id
_entity_poly.type
_entity_poly.pdbx_seq_one_letter_code
_entity_poly.pdbx_strand_id
1 'polypeptide(L)'
;MTDLGGKKVAFLLKRGVEQPELTEPWATLESAGAQPVLVSEEPGTITALIGDWDRGDDFTVDLTLDEADPGDYDALVLPGGTLNSDKIRTNPKAIAFVKAFMEAGKPVASICHGPWILIEAGVVEGRTLTSTTRIATDLKNAGAHWVDSEVVVDGNLLTSRSPRDLPAFNAALLEAVARG
;
A
#
# COMPACT_ATOMS: atom_id res chain seq x y z
N MET A 1 -12.91 -0.18 -20.16
CA MET A 1 -12.57 0.45 -18.85
C MET A 1 -13.03 -0.49 -17.77
N THR A 2 -12.17 -0.77 -16.79
CA THR A 2 -12.51 -1.61 -15.64
C THR A 2 -13.51 -0.85 -14.77
N ASP A 3 -14.67 -1.43 -14.51
CA ASP A 3 -15.68 -0.85 -13.60
C ASP A 3 -15.52 -1.49 -12.22
N LEU A 4 -15.25 -0.66 -11.21
CA LEU A 4 -15.08 -1.05 -9.82
C LEU A 4 -16.20 -0.50 -8.91
N GLY A 5 -17.37 -0.24 -9.49
CA GLY A 5 -18.52 0.27 -8.74
C GLY A 5 -18.86 -0.59 -7.52
N GLY A 6 -18.93 0.04 -6.36
CA GLY A 6 -19.19 -0.61 -5.07
C GLY A 6 -17.98 -1.20 -4.34
N LYS A 7 -16.81 -1.26 -4.98
CA LYS A 7 -15.57 -1.69 -4.32
C LYS A 7 -15.02 -0.63 -3.39
N LYS A 8 -14.62 -1.04 -2.17
CA LYS A 8 -13.96 -0.19 -1.19
C LYS A 8 -12.49 -0.58 -1.04
N VAL A 9 -11.58 0.39 -1.10
CA VAL A 9 -10.15 0.15 -1.04
C VAL A 9 -9.53 0.95 0.11
N ALA A 10 -8.96 0.27 1.09
CA ALA A 10 -8.25 0.93 2.19
C ALA A 10 -6.86 1.38 1.73
N PHE A 11 -6.48 2.60 2.09
CA PHE A 11 -5.11 3.12 2.01
C PHE A 11 -4.59 3.28 3.42
N LEU A 12 -3.63 2.45 3.80
CA LEU A 12 -3.02 2.49 5.13
C LEU A 12 -1.72 3.27 5.07
N LEU A 13 -1.70 4.41 5.75
CA LEU A 13 -0.57 5.32 5.73
C LEU A 13 -0.60 6.30 6.90
N LYS A 14 0.51 7.01 7.08
CA LYS A 14 0.64 8.09 8.02
C LYS A 14 1.51 9.23 7.47
N ARG A 15 1.80 10.23 8.30
CA ARG A 15 2.67 11.35 7.94
C ARG A 15 3.99 10.89 7.30
N GLY A 16 4.38 11.56 6.24
CA GLY A 16 5.60 11.29 5.50
C GLY A 16 5.42 10.29 4.35
N VAL A 17 4.15 10.01 3.96
CA VAL A 17 3.84 9.26 2.74
C VAL A 17 4.39 10.00 1.51
N GLU A 18 4.93 9.27 0.54
CA GLU A 18 5.28 9.84 -0.76
C GLU A 18 4.02 10.21 -1.52
N GLN A 19 3.81 11.51 -1.78
CA GLN A 19 2.53 12.04 -2.28
C GLN A 19 2.01 11.37 -3.55
N PRO A 20 2.79 11.21 -4.63
CA PRO A 20 2.28 10.59 -5.84
C PRO A 20 1.87 9.13 -5.65
N GLU A 21 2.49 8.42 -4.70
CA GLU A 21 2.12 7.03 -4.37
C GLU A 21 0.78 6.91 -3.62
N LEU A 22 0.30 8.01 -3.06
CA LEU A 22 -1.05 8.14 -2.53
C LEU A 22 -2.02 8.63 -3.61
N THR A 23 -1.72 9.77 -4.23
CA THR A 23 -2.69 10.52 -5.04
C THR A 23 -2.99 9.86 -6.39
N GLU A 24 -2.02 9.26 -7.05
CA GLU A 24 -2.24 8.67 -8.37
C GLU A 24 -3.03 7.34 -8.30
N PRO A 25 -2.72 6.37 -7.42
CA PRO A 25 -3.56 5.19 -7.24
C PRO A 25 -4.97 5.54 -6.76
N TRP A 26 -5.10 6.53 -5.88
CA TRP A 26 -6.38 7.03 -5.39
C TRP A 26 -7.26 7.52 -6.54
N ALA A 27 -6.76 8.47 -7.32
CA ALA A 27 -7.49 9.02 -8.47
C ALA A 27 -7.81 7.94 -9.52
N THR A 28 -6.93 6.97 -9.72
CA THR A 28 -7.14 5.85 -10.63
C THR A 28 -8.31 4.98 -10.19
N LEU A 29 -8.39 4.66 -8.90
CA LEU A 29 -9.49 3.87 -8.32
C LEU A 29 -10.81 4.64 -8.35
N GLU A 30 -10.83 5.92 -7.97
CA GLU A 30 -12.03 6.76 -8.06
C GLU A 30 -12.56 6.87 -9.49
N SER A 31 -11.67 7.05 -10.47
CA SER A 31 -12.03 7.12 -11.89
C SER A 31 -12.64 5.82 -12.41
N ALA A 32 -12.34 4.68 -11.77
CA ALA A 32 -12.92 3.38 -12.07
C ALA A 32 -14.19 3.07 -11.25
N GLY A 33 -14.64 4.00 -10.39
CA GLY A 33 -15.87 3.87 -9.59
C GLY A 33 -15.68 3.22 -8.22
N ALA A 34 -14.43 2.90 -7.81
CA ALA A 34 -14.15 2.43 -6.47
C ALA A 34 -14.17 3.57 -5.44
N GLN A 35 -14.28 3.22 -4.18
CA GLN A 35 -14.25 4.14 -3.04
C GLN A 35 -12.95 3.93 -2.23
N PRO A 36 -11.90 4.74 -2.45
CA PRO A 36 -10.75 4.75 -1.58
C PRO A 36 -11.10 5.34 -0.20
N VAL A 37 -10.45 4.81 0.84
CA VAL A 37 -10.62 5.26 2.24
C VAL A 37 -9.24 5.37 2.89
N LEU A 38 -8.89 6.54 3.43
CA LEU A 38 -7.63 6.78 4.11
C LEU A 38 -7.73 6.32 5.57
N VAL A 39 -7.00 5.28 5.89
CA VAL A 39 -6.88 4.71 7.23
C VAL A 39 -5.51 5.06 7.82
N SER A 40 -5.48 5.57 9.04
CA SER A 40 -4.25 5.93 9.74
C SER A 40 -4.30 5.57 11.23
N GLU A 41 -3.20 5.83 11.95
CA GLU A 41 -3.10 5.54 13.40
C GLU A 41 -3.97 6.47 14.23
N GLU A 42 -4.07 7.74 13.84
CA GLU A 42 -4.74 8.81 14.60
C GLU A 42 -5.66 9.61 13.67
N PRO A 43 -6.72 10.21 14.22
CA PRO A 43 -7.58 11.10 13.46
C PRO A 43 -6.89 12.42 13.12
N GLY A 44 -7.46 13.18 12.20
CA GLY A 44 -6.99 14.50 11.84
C GLY A 44 -6.38 14.55 10.45
N THR A 45 -5.21 15.13 10.32
CA THR A 45 -4.57 15.39 9.05
C THR A 45 -3.17 14.81 9.01
N ILE A 46 -2.80 14.17 7.91
CA ILE A 46 -1.45 13.75 7.62
C ILE A 46 -0.82 14.66 6.56
N THR A 47 0.47 14.94 6.68
CA THR A 47 1.26 15.68 5.68
C THR A 47 2.05 14.69 4.85
N ALA A 48 1.90 14.74 3.53
CA ALA A 48 2.71 13.99 2.59
C ALA A 48 4.07 14.66 2.34
N LEU A 49 4.99 13.92 1.77
CA LEU A 49 6.27 14.42 1.27
C LEU A 49 6.38 14.18 -0.24
N ILE A 50 7.23 14.94 -0.89
CA ILE A 50 7.59 14.79 -2.30
C ILE A 50 9.09 14.48 -2.36
N GLY A 51 9.45 13.33 -2.95
CA GLY A 51 10.83 12.88 -3.02
C GLY A 51 11.41 12.55 -1.64
N ASP A 52 10.58 12.14 -0.68
CA ASP A 52 10.96 11.86 0.73
C ASP A 52 11.54 13.08 1.48
N TRP A 53 11.44 14.28 0.94
CA TRP A 53 12.11 15.46 1.49
C TRP A 53 11.25 16.72 1.56
N ASP A 54 10.71 17.16 0.44
CA ASP A 54 9.94 18.40 0.37
C ASP A 54 8.53 18.18 0.94
N ARG A 55 8.02 19.21 1.63
CA ARG A 55 6.65 19.18 2.15
C ARG A 55 5.65 19.14 0.98
N GLY A 56 4.79 18.14 0.97
CA GLY A 56 3.63 18.04 0.09
C GLY A 56 2.35 18.58 0.71
N ASP A 57 1.22 18.08 0.22
CA ASP A 57 -0.11 18.45 0.67
C ASP A 57 -0.51 17.76 1.98
N ASP A 58 -1.57 18.28 2.59
CA ASP A 58 -2.20 17.69 3.76
C ASP A 58 -3.46 16.89 3.35
N PHE A 59 -3.65 15.72 3.93
CA PHE A 59 -4.76 14.81 3.65
C PHE A 59 -5.51 14.48 4.94
N THR A 60 -6.84 14.53 4.90
CA THR A 60 -7.68 14.17 6.04
C THR A 60 -7.76 12.67 6.20
N VAL A 61 -7.61 12.19 7.42
CA VAL A 61 -7.82 10.78 7.78
C VAL A 61 -9.32 10.51 7.82
N ASP A 62 -9.78 9.51 7.06
CA ASP A 62 -11.19 9.12 7.06
C ASP A 62 -11.54 8.28 8.29
N LEU A 63 -10.72 7.29 8.60
CA LEU A 63 -10.89 6.38 9.74
C LEU A 63 -9.55 6.09 10.40
N THR A 64 -9.59 5.89 11.71
CA THR A 64 -8.45 5.35 12.44
C THR A 64 -8.41 3.82 12.35
N LEU A 65 -7.25 3.21 12.66
CA LEU A 65 -7.12 1.76 12.78
C LEU A 65 -8.04 1.15 13.84
N ASP A 66 -8.53 1.93 14.81
CA ASP A 66 -9.50 1.47 15.81
C ASP A 66 -10.94 1.43 15.27
N GLU A 67 -11.22 2.20 14.24
CA GLU A 67 -12.54 2.31 13.62
C GLU A 67 -12.68 1.45 12.36
N ALA A 68 -11.55 1.17 11.67
CA ALA A 68 -11.54 0.46 10.41
C ALA A 68 -11.55 -1.06 10.60
N ASP A 69 -12.56 -1.73 10.06
CA ASP A 69 -12.60 -3.20 10.00
C ASP A 69 -12.05 -3.69 8.65
N PRO A 70 -11.00 -4.54 8.60
CA PRO A 70 -10.49 -5.11 7.34
C PRO A 70 -11.57 -5.84 6.52
N GLY A 71 -12.63 -6.32 7.19
CA GLY A 71 -13.76 -6.97 6.55
C GLY A 71 -14.54 -6.09 5.58
N ASP A 72 -14.56 -4.78 5.83
CA ASP A 72 -15.34 -3.79 5.07
C ASP A 72 -14.71 -3.38 3.74
N TYR A 73 -13.50 -3.86 3.45
CA TYR A 73 -12.75 -3.48 2.25
C TYR A 73 -12.48 -4.66 1.32
N ASP A 74 -12.42 -4.38 0.03
CA ASP A 74 -12.11 -5.35 -1.02
C ASP A 74 -10.60 -5.48 -1.27
N ALA A 75 -9.84 -4.43 -1.01
CA ALA A 75 -8.38 -4.40 -1.22
C ALA A 75 -7.68 -3.42 -0.27
N LEU A 76 -6.35 -3.55 -0.17
CA LEU A 76 -5.48 -2.68 0.61
C LEU A 76 -4.38 -2.11 -0.28
N VAL A 77 -4.13 -0.80 -0.17
CA VAL A 77 -2.96 -0.11 -0.75
C VAL A 77 -2.05 0.37 0.37
N LEU A 78 -0.77 0.06 0.22
CA LEU A 78 0.32 0.46 1.12
C LEU A 78 1.28 1.38 0.35
N PRO A 79 1.04 2.70 0.32
CA PRO A 79 1.96 3.64 -0.27
C PRO A 79 3.30 3.63 0.47
N GLY A 80 4.35 4.11 -0.21
CA GLY A 80 5.66 4.24 0.40
C GLY A 80 5.89 5.58 1.06
N GLY A 81 7.07 6.14 0.80
CA GLY A 81 7.63 7.21 1.63
C GLY A 81 8.41 6.60 2.80
N THR A 82 9.69 6.94 2.89
CA THR A 82 10.58 6.36 3.90
C THR A 82 10.07 6.59 5.31
N LEU A 83 9.67 7.83 5.63
CA LEU A 83 9.21 8.23 6.97
C LEU A 83 7.87 7.55 7.33
N ASN A 84 6.93 7.49 6.39
CA ASN A 84 5.66 6.80 6.57
C ASN A 84 5.90 5.31 6.88
N SER A 85 6.65 4.65 6.01
CA SER A 85 6.87 3.20 6.09
C SER A 85 7.68 2.79 7.33
N ASP A 86 8.71 3.56 7.70
CA ASP A 86 9.49 3.32 8.90
C ASP A 86 8.62 3.39 10.17
N LYS A 87 7.74 4.37 10.25
CA LYS A 87 6.92 4.57 11.45
C LYS A 87 5.74 3.62 11.55
N ILE A 88 5.05 3.33 10.42
CA ILE A 88 3.84 2.52 10.47
C ILE A 88 4.15 1.04 10.66
N ARG A 89 5.33 0.57 10.20
CA ARG A 89 5.72 -0.85 10.29
C ARG A 89 5.78 -1.40 11.70
N THR A 90 5.97 -0.55 12.72
CA THR A 90 6.08 -0.97 14.13
C THR A 90 4.77 -0.89 14.89
N ASN A 91 3.69 -0.41 14.27
CA ASN A 91 2.38 -0.34 14.92
C ASN A 91 1.68 -1.70 14.91
N PRO A 92 1.39 -2.33 16.07
CA PRO A 92 0.77 -3.65 16.11
C PRO A 92 -0.60 -3.71 15.43
N LYS A 93 -1.39 -2.64 15.48
CA LYS A 93 -2.71 -2.56 14.84
C LYS A 93 -2.58 -2.50 13.32
N ALA A 94 -1.61 -1.73 12.80
CA ALA A 94 -1.30 -1.68 11.38
C ALA A 94 -0.82 -3.03 10.85
N ILE A 95 0.07 -3.71 11.59
CA ILE A 95 0.54 -5.06 11.27
C ILE A 95 -0.63 -6.05 11.21
N ALA A 96 -1.51 -6.03 12.22
CA ALA A 96 -2.69 -6.90 12.26
C ALA A 96 -3.66 -6.61 11.12
N PHE A 97 -3.86 -5.33 10.77
CA PHE A 97 -4.69 -4.90 9.65
C PHE A 97 -4.17 -5.46 8.32
N VAL A 98 -2.88 -5.30 8.03
CA VAL A 98 -2.24 -5.86 6.83
C VAL A 98 -2.37 -7.39 6.79
N LYS A 99 -2.09 -8.04 7.93
CA LYS A 99 -2.16 -9.50 8.04
C LYS A 99 -3.55 -10.04 7.73
N ALA A 100 -4.60 -9.35 8.19
CA ALA A 100 -5.99 -9.74 7.93
C ALA A 100 -6.32 -9.75 6.42
N PHE A 101 -5.85 -8.76 5.64
CA PHE A 101 -6.03 -8.77 4.18
C PHE A 101 -5.30 -9.93 3.52
N MET A 102 -4.05 -10.18 3.92
CA MET A 102 -3.24 -11.26 3.35
C MET A 102 -3.85 -12.63 3.63
N GLU A 103 -4.30 -12.88 4.86
CA GLU A 103 -4.94 -14.13 5.29
C GLU A 103 -6.31 -14.35 4.62
N ALA A 104 -7.06 -13.28 4.38
CA ALA A 104 -8.32 -13.34 3.64
C ALA A 104 -8.15 -13.51 2.12
N GLY A 105 -6.92 -13.49 1.61
CA GLY A 105 -6.64 -13.57 0.18
C GLY A 105 -7.06 -12.33 -0.61
N LYS A 106 -7.38 -11.23 0.08
CA LYS A 106 -7.74 -9.96 -0.56
C LYS A 106 -6.51 -9.32 -1.21
N PRO A 107 -6.65 -8.59 -2.33
CA PRO A 107 -5.54 -7.89 -2.96
C PRO A 107 -4.85 -6.91 -2.02
N VAL A 108 -3.52 -7.01 -1.94
CA VAL A 108 -2.65 -6.06 -1.24
C VAL A 108 -1.64 -5.50 -2.23
N ALA A 109 -1.70 -4.20 -2.46
CA ALA A 109 -0.82 -3.49 -3.37
C ALA A 109 0.14 -2.60 -2.58
N SER A 110 1.45 -2.77 -2.77
CA SER A 110 2.47 -2.03 -2.03
C SER A 110 3.56 -1.49 -2.95
N ILE A 111 4.02 -0.28 -2.70
CA ILE A 111 5.00 0.38 -3.56
C ILE A 111 6.15 0.98 -2.73
N CYS A 112 7.35 1.03 -3.33
CA CYS A 112 8.52 1.71 -2.81
C CYS A 112 9.01 1.14 -1.48
N HIS A 113 8.90 1.90 -0.38
CA HIS A 113 9.19 1.45 0.99
C HIS A 113 8.00 0.74 1.65
N GLY A 114 6.81 0.81 1.06
CA GLY A 114 5.60 0.18 1.60
C GLY A 114 5.77 -1.29 2.02
N PRO A 115 6.51 -2.14 1.28
CA PRO A 115 6.73 -3.53 1.67
C PRO A 115 7.42 -3.77 3.02
N TRP A 116 7.98 -2.77 3.68
CA TRP A 116 8.57 -2.96 5.02
C TRP A 116 7.57 -3.52 6.04
N ILE A 117 6.33 -3.06 6.03
CA ILE A 117 5.31 -3.57 6.96
C ILE A 117 4.94 -5.03 6.68
N LEU A 118 5.11 -5.50 5.44
CA LEU A 118 4.87 -6.91 5.08
C LEU A 118 5.88 -7.84 5.75
N ILE A 119 7.11 -7.36 6.02
CA ILE A 119 8.11 -8.09 6.80
C ILE A 119 7.62 -8.29 8.23
N GLU A 120 7.16 -7.23 8.88
CA GLU A 120 6.65 -7.28 10.25
C GLU A 120 5.38 -8.15 10.37
N ALA A 121 4.56 -8.16 9.33
CA ALA A 121 3.39 -9.03 9.25
C ALA A 121 3.74 -10.51 9.01
N GLY A 122 5.00 -10.83 8.68
CA GLY A 122 5.45 -12.21 8.44
C GLY A 122 4.88 -12.83 7.16
N VAL A 123 4.61 -12.03 6.14
CA VAL A 123 3.88 -12.48 4.93
C VAL A 123 4.72 -12.47 3.66
N VAL A 124 6.04 -12.28 3.76
CA VAL A 124 6.93 -12.18 2.60
C VAL A 124 7.75 -13.44 2.33
N GLU A 125 7.89 -14.34 3.29
CA GLU A 125 8.69 -15.55 3.13
C GLU A 125 8.19 -16.41 1.96
N GLY A 126 9.09 -16.76 1.05
CA GLY A 126 8.81 -17.57 -0.13
C GLY A 126 8.06 -16.84 -1.25
N ARG A 127 7.67 -15.58 -1.07
CA ARG A 127 7.00 -14.80 -2.11
C ARG A 127 7.99 -14.10 -3.04
N THR A 128 7.62 -13.99 -4.29
CA THR A 128 8.32 -13.13 -5.25
C THR A 128 7.73 -11.73 -5.20
N LEU A 129 8.59 -10.73 -5.00
CA LEU A 129 8.15 -9.34 -4.87
C LEU A 129 9.24 -8.35 -5.29
N THR A 130 8.85 -7.10 -5.42
CA THR A 130 9.77 -5.97 -5.64
C THR A 130 9.51 -4.85 -4.64
N SER A 131 10.39 -3.87 -4.64
CA SER A 131 10.33 -2.67 -3.81
C SER A 131 11.33 -1.64 -4.32
N THR A 132 11.47 -0.50 -3.66
CA THR A 132 12.70 0.29 -3.83
C THR A 132 13.92 -0.58 -3.50
N THR A 133 15.00 -0.39 -4.26
CA THR A 133 16.26 -1.13 -4.04
C THR A 133 16.84 -0.92 -2.64
N ARG A 134 16.46 0.18 -1.98
CA ARG A 134 16.95 0.55 -0.63
C ARG A 134 16.58 -0.45 0.46
N ILE A 135 15.48 -1.19 0.28
CA ILE A 135 15.02 -2.22 1.24
C ILE A 135 15.11 -3.65 0.68
N ALA A 136 15.75 -3.82 -0.47
CA ALA A 136 15.89 -5.14 -1.12
C ALA A 136 16.58 -6.17 -0.20
N THR A 137 17.61 -5.74 0.54
CA THR A 137 18.33 -6.62 1.48
C THR A 137 17.43 -7.05 2.63
N ASP A 138 16.62 -6.15 3.16
CA ASP A 138 15.71 -6.44 4.26
C ASP A 138 14.68 -7.50 3.85
N LEU A 139 14.09 -7.36 2.66
CA LEU A 139 13.13 -8.32 2.11
C LEU A 139 13.77 -9.68 1.84
N LYS A 140 14.99 -9.72 1.27
CA LYS A 140 15.73 -10.97 1.07
C LYS A 140 16.04 -11.66 2.39
N ASN A 141 16.45 -10.90 3.42
CA ASN A 141 16.72 -11.44 4.75
C ASN A 141 15.45 -11.96 5.43
N ALA A 142 14.30 -11.42 5.08
CA ALA A 142 12.99 -11.92 5.53
C ALA A 142 12.47 -13.12 4.72
N GLY A 143 13.28 -13.67 3.79
CA GLY A 143 12.94 -14.86 3.02
C GLY A 143 12.20 -14.62 1.70
N ALA A 144 12.09 -13.38 1.24
CA ALA A 144 11.47 -13.07 -0.03
C ALA A 144 12.42 -13.29 -1.23
N HIS A 145 11.85 -13.64 -2.37
CA HIS A 145 12.53 -13.64 -3.67
C HIS A 145 12.38 -12.24 -4.29
N TRP A 146 13.28 -11.34 -3.92
CA TRP A 146 13.26 -9.98 -4.44
C TRP A 146 13.79 -9.92 -5.87
N VAL A 147 13.04 -9.26 -6.76
CA VAL A 147 13.40 -9.02 -8.15
C VAL A 147 13.30 -7.53 -8.50
N ASP A 148 14.16 -7.04 -9.38
CA ASP A 148 14.10 -5.66 -9.88
C ASP A 148 13.17 -5.61 -11.10
N SER A 149 11.90 -5.38 -10.87
CA SER A 149 10.86 -5.27 -11.89
C SER A 149 9.91 -4.13 -11.55
N GLU A 150 9.38 -3.44 -12.57
CA GLU A 150 8.45 -2.33 -12.34
C GLU A 150 7.18 -2.75 -11.60
N VAL A 151 6.69 -3.98 -11.85
CA VAL A 151 5.55 -4.59 -11.16
C VAL A 151 5.80 -6.08 -10.98
N VAL A 152 5.45 -6.60 -9.82
CA VAL A 152 5.40 -8.04 -9.53
C VAL A 152 4.05 -8.36 -8.91
N VAL A 153 3.41 -9.40 -9.43
CA VAL A 153 2.18 -9.97 -8.87
C VAL A 153 2.45 -11.40 -8.45
N ASP A 154 2.29 -11.68 -7.17
CA ASP A 154 2.43 -13.01 -6.58
C ASP A 154 1.16 -13.32 -5.77
N GLY A 155 0.24 -14.10 -6.35
CA GLY A 155 -1.06 -14.36 -5.75
C GLY A 155 -1.86 -13.08 -5.54
N ASN A 156 -2.17 -12.78 -4.29
CA ASN A 156 -2.89 -11.57 -3.90
C ASN A 156 -1.97 -10.36 -3.58
N LEU A 157 -0.65 -10.54 -3.67
CA LEU A 157 0.32 -9.47 -3.42
C LEU A 157 0.80 -8.84 -4.72
N LEU A 158 0.61 -7.52 -4.85
CA LEU A 158 1.09 -6.68 -5.93
C LEU A 158 2.15 -5.73 -5.40
N THR A 159 3.33 -5.69 -5.99
CA THR A 159 4.41 -4.78 -5.57
C THR A 159 5.03 -4.00 -6.71
N SER A 160 5.58 -2.81 -6.41
CA SER A 160 6.27 -1.92 -7.35
C SER A 160 7.39 -1.14 -6.65
N ARG A 161 8.23 -0.42 -7.42
CA ARG A 161 9.51 0.11 -6.92
C ARG A 161 9.48 1.56 -6.47
N SER A 162 8.82 2.42 -7.24
CA SER A 162 8.93 3.89 -7.08
C SER A 162 7.86 4.63 -7.88
N PRO A 163 7.71 5.96 -7.70
CA PRO A 163 6.73 6.76 -8.43
C PRO A 163 6.80 6.66 -9.96
N ARG A 164 7.97 6.42 -10.53
CA ARG A 164 8.12 6.23 -11.99
C ARG A 164 7.38 5.02 -12.53
N ASP A 165 7.10 4.04 -11.68
CA ASP A 165 6.41 2.80 -12.04
C ASP A 165 4.88 2.88 -11.82
N LEU A 166 4.36 4.01 -11.35
CA LEU A 166 2.93 4.21 -11.06
C LEU A 166 1.99 3.88 -12.23
N PRO A 167 2.31 4.18 -13.51
CA PRO A 167 1.44 3.77 -14.60
C PRO A 167 1.20 2.25 -14.65
N ALA A 168 2.25 1.44 -14.52
CA ALA A 168 2.15 -0.01 -14.49
C ALA A 168 1.51 -0.53 -13.19
N PHE A 169 1.89 0.07 -12.04
CA PHE A 169 1.29 -0.24 -10.75
C PHE A 169 -0.21 0.00 -10.73
N ASN A 170 -0.68 1.16 -11.22
CA ASN A 170 -2.09 1.52 -11.25
C ASN A 170 -2.91 0.59 -12.17
N ALA A 171 -2.35 0.22 -13.34
CA ALA A 171 -3.01 -0.74 -14.23
C ALA A 171 -3.19 -2.10 -13.55
N ALA A 172 -2.13 -2.62 -12.91
CA ALA A 172 -2.19 -3.90 -12.19
C ALA A 172 -3.09 -3.83 -10.94
N LEU A 173 -3.16 -2.68 -10.26
CA LEU A 173 -4.05 -2.45 -9.12
C LEU A 173 -5.52 -2.57 -9.54
N LEU A 174 -5.93 -1.91 -10.65
CA LEU A 174 -7.29 -2.03 -11.18
C LEU A 174 -7.68 -3.48 -11.47
N GLU A 175 -6.77 -4.22 -12.11
CA GLU A 175 -7.00 -5.64 -12.40
C GLU A 175 -7.10 -6.50 -11.12
N ALA A 176 -6.25 -6.22 -10.12
CA ALA A 176 -6.27 -6.95 -8.86
C ALA A 176 -7.59 -6.73 -8.11
N VAL A 177 -8.04 -5.47 -8.00
CA VAL A 177 -9.31 -5.12 -7.32
C VAL A 177 -10.52 -5.70 -8.07
N ALA A 178 -10.47 -5.75 -9.40
CA ALA A 178 -11.57 -6.33 -10.21
C ALA A 178 -11.70 -7.85 -10.03
N ARG A 179 -10.61 -8.55 -9.68
CA ARG A 179 -10.62 -10.01 -9.49
C ARG A 179 -11.00 -10.46 -8.08
N GLY A 180 -10.76 -9.60 -7.07
CA GLY A 180 -11.13 -9.82 -5.66
C GLY A 180 -12.57 -9.42 -5.41
#